data_0830bf5f6a578c21196cfda3af6340dc
#
_entry.id   0830bf5f6a578c21196cfda3af6340dc
#
_cell.length_a   1.000
_cell.length_b   1.000
_cell.length_c   1.000
_cell.angle_alpha   90.00
_cell.angle_beta   90.00
_cell.angle_gamma   90.00
#
_symmetry.space_group_name_H-M   'P 1'
#
loop_
_entity.id
_entity.type
_entity.pdbx_description
1 polymer ?
#
loop_
_entity_poly.entity_id
_entity_poly.type
_entity_poly.pdbx_seq_one_letter_code
_entity_poly.pdbx_strand_id
1 'polypeptide(L)'
;MMRLFIYIFFIIIFSFKVYAEIINKIEIEGNNRISNSNIILFGKIELNEDYDNNKINRTLKNLYETEFFEKINIGVKNNILIIKVLENPIVQSIEITGVKNKTVLELLRDNLSLKEKNPFVENKVRRDEIKLKNILKINGYYFSEIKSKVKNNVNNTIDLKYEIELGEKAYISSIKFIGDKKIKDRKLKNIIVSEESKFWKFISKKKFVDSNRIKLDEKLLKNYYKNNGYYNVKVYSSFAQLIDSNNFELVFNINAGEKFKFNNITLDVPKSYSKENFEEIFKTMDKLKGKSYSINRIDKILK
;
A
#
# COMPACT_ATOMS: atom_id res chain seq x y z
N MET A 1 41.71 27.52 -41.14
CA MET A 1 42.41 27.17 -39.91
C MET A 1 42.08 28.13 -38.75
N MET A 2 42.11 29.46 -38.94
CA MET A 2 41.84 30.43 -37.86
C MET A 2 40.44 30.34 -37.20
N ARG A 3 39.39 30.03 -37.96
CA ARG A 3 38.02 29.84 -37.41
C ARG A 3 37.89 28.59 -36.52
N LEU A 4 38.62 27.53 -36.79
CA LEU A 4 38.62 26.32 -35.98
C LEU A 4 39.32 26.53 -34.63
N PHE A 5 40.39 27.33 -34.60
CA PHE A 5 41.09 27.72 -33.37
C PHE A 5 40.23 28.57 -32.43
N ILE A 6 39.37 29.43 -32.97
CA ILE A 6 38.42 30.25 -32.18
C ILE A 6 37.34 29.36 -31.50
N TYR A 7 36.81 28.34 -32.18
CA TYR A 7 35.87 27.40 -31.61
C TYR A 7 36.48 26.53 -30.50
N ILE A 8 37.72 26.06 -30.68
CA ILE A 8 38.44 25.29 -29.66
C ILE A 8 38.76 26.16 -28.44
N PHE A 9 39.15 27.42 -28.64
CA PHE A 9 39.38 28.38 -27.56
C PHE A 9 38.11 28.69 -26.78
N PHE A 10 36.95 28.78 -27.45
CA PHE A 10 35.65 29.03 -26.81
C PHE A 10 35.15 27.81 -25.99
N ILE A 11 35.45 26.59 -26.41
CA ILE A 11 35.09 25.34 -25.65
C ILE A 11 35.93 25.23 -24.37
N ILE A 12 37.20 25.69 -24.38
CA ILE A 12 38.07 25.63 -23.20
C ILE A 12 37.66 26.66 -22.10
N ILE A 13 37.08 27.78 -22.50
CA ILE A 13 36.66 28.83 -21.55
C ILE A 13 35.34 28.43 -20.79
N PHE A 14 34.55 27.48 -21.31
CA PHE A 14 33.29 27.04 -20.72
C PHE A 14 33.41 25.82 -19.80
N SER A 15 34.63 25.42 -19.45
CA SER A 15 34.83 24.41 -18.38
C SER A 15 34.65 25.09 -17.02
N PHE A 16 33.40 25.41 -16.65
CA PHE A 16 33.05 25.74 -15.26
C PHE A 16 33.37 24.51 -14.43
N LYS A 17 34.48 24.51 -13.75
CA LYS A 17 34.74 23.57 -12.67
C LYS A 17 33.73 23.89 -11.60
N VAL A 18 32.71 23.05 -11.44
CA VAL A 18 31.92 23.02 -10.22
C VAL A 18 32.87 22.54 -9.14
N TYR A 19 33.48 23.46 -8.42
CA TYR A 19 34.24 23.13 -7.22
C TYR A 19 33.20 22.75 -6.17
N ALA A 20 33.21 21.52 -5.80
CA ALA A 20 32.56 21.11 -4.58
C ALA A 20 33.31 21.77 -3.40
N GLU A 21 32.60 22.36 -2.45
CA GLU A 21 33.22 23.12 -1.35
C GLU A 21 33.50 22.17 -0.19
N ILE A 22 34.79 22.03 0.18
CA ILE A 22 35.19 21.31 1.40
C ILE A 22 34.72 22.11 2.61
N ILE A 23 33.84 21.52 3.45
CA ILE A 23 33.33 22.19 4.64
C ILE A 23 34.33 22.06 5.81
N ASN A 24 34.59 23.20 6.48
CA ASN A 24 35.41 23.27 7.69
C ASN A 24 34.63 23.64 8.95
N LYS A 25 33.39 24.08 8.79
CA LYS A 25 32.47 24.49 9.87
C LYS A 25 31.04 24.07 9.58
N ILE A 26 30.27 23.78 10.62
CA ILE A 26 28.83 23.50 10.54
C ILE A 26 28.13 24.54 11.43
N GLU A 27 27.09 25.17 10.86
CA GLU A 27 26.18 26.07 11.57
C GLU A 27 24.76 25.50 11.49
N ILE A 28 24.10 25.37 12.64
CA ILE A 28 22.75 24.80 12.76
C ILE A 28 21.88 25.81 13.44
N GLU A 29 20.74 26.09 12.83
CA GLU A 29 19.75 27.08 13.29
C GLU A 29 18.34 26.49 13.33
N GLY A 30 17.53 26.95 14.29
CA GLY A 30 16.10 26.59 14.36
C GLY A 30 15.78 25.33 15.17
N ASN A 31 16.80 24.62 15.66
CA ASN A 31 16.62 23.51 16.58
C ASN A 31 16.42 24.01 18.04
N ASN A 32 15.47 23.41 18.73
CA ASN A 32 15.14 23.73 20.11
C ASN A 32 15.35 22.51 21.05
N ARG A 33 14.82 21.36 20.68
CA ARG A 33 14.86 20.12 21.45
C ARG A 33 15.98 19.19 20.99
N ILE A 34 16.26 19.20 19.70
CA ILE A 34 17.27 18.32 19.11
C ILE A 34 18.62 19.04 19.14
N SER A 35 19.60 18.47 19.83
CA SER A 35 20.94 19.07 19.93
C SER A 35 21.66 19.08 18.55
N ASN A 36 22.58 20.04 18.39
CA ASN A 36 23.42 20.12 17.20
C ASN A 36 24.17 18.79 16.95
N SER A 37 24.68 18.15 18.00
CA SER A 37 25.38 16.87 17.92
C SER A 37 24.49 15.76 17.34
N ASN A 38 23.22 15.72 17.75
CA ASN A 38 22.27 14.75 17.21
C ASN A 38 21.94 15.02 15.75
N ILE A 39 21.80 16.29 15.34
CA ILE A 39 21.57 16.64 13.93
C ILE A 39 22.76 16.22 13.07
N ILE A 40 23.98 16.46 13.53
CA ILE A 40 25.21 16.03 12.86
C ILE A 40 25.25 14.50 12.72
N LEU A 41 24.95 13.79 13.81
CA LEU A 41 24.94 12.32 13.84
C LEU A 41 23.88 11.75 12.87
N PHE A 42 22.65 12.22 12.97
CA PHE A 42 21.54 11.75 12.13
C PHE A 42 21.77 12.07 10.64
N GLY A 43 22.29 13.27 10.36
CA GLY A 43 22.64 13.69 9.00
C GLY A 43 23.84 12.94 8.42
N LYS A 44 24.61 12.20 9.26
CA LYS A 44 25.90 11.61 8.91
C LYS A 44 26.84 12.66 8.31
N ILE A 45 27.00 13.77 9.06
CA ILE A 45 27.75 14.94 8.60
C ILE A 45 29.17 14.88 9.17
N GLU A 46 30.15 15.00 8.28
CA GLU A 46 31.58 14.97 8.63
C GLU A 46 32.27 16.25 8.14
N LEU A 47 33.20 16.78 8.94
CA LEU A 47 34.01 17.94 8.54
C LEU A 47 35.15 17.51 7.59
N ASN A 48 35.67 18.45 6.87
CA ASN A 48 36.75 18.28 5.89
C ASN A 48 36.41 17.36 4.72
N GLU A 49 35.11 17.23 4.43
CA GLU A 49 34.59 16.52 3.28
C GLU A 49 33.97 17.46 2.26
N ASP A 50 33.89 16.98 1.04
CA ASP A 50 33.26 17.64 -0.07
C ASP A 50 31.74 17.48 -0.04
N TYR A 51 30.99 18.60 -0.05
CA TYR A 51 29.52 18.62 -0.03
C TYR A 51 28.95 18.99 -1.40
N ASP A 52 28.94 18.01 -2.27
CA ASP A 52 28.23 18.10 -3.54
C ASP A 52 26.69 17.97 -3.33
N ASN A 53 25.93 18.22 -4.39
CA ASN A 53 24.47 18.08 -4.36
C ASN A 53 24.00 16.67 -3.94
N ASN A 54 24.75 15.62 -4.25
CA ASN A 54 24.38 14.25 -3.88
C ASN A 54 24.54 14.02 -2.38
N LYS A 55 25.58 14.60 -1.78
CA LYS A 55 25.82 14.50 -0.35
C LYS A 55 24.80 15.33 0.43
N ILE A 56 24.48 16.54 -0.02
CA ILE A 56 23.40 17.38 0.52
C ILE A 56 22.07 16.61 0.50
N ASN A 57 21.71 16.00 -0.64
CA ASN A 57 20.47 15.24 -0.77
C ASN A 57 20.46 14.01 0.15
N ARG A 58 21.58 13.32 0.34
CA ARG A 58 21.69 12.21 1.29
C ARG A 58 21.51 12.68 2.73
N THR A 59 22.14 13.77 3.11
CA THR A 59 21.98 14.39 4.44
C THR A 59 20.53 14.82 4.69
N LEU A 60 19.89 15.49 3.71
CA LEU A 60 18.47 15.82 3.77
C LEU A 60 17.60 14.59 3.99
N LYS A 61 17.82 13.53 3.21
CA LYS A 61 17.08 12.28 3.35
C LYS A 61 17.26 11.67 4.73
N ASN A 62 18.49 11.55 5.21
CA ASN A 62 18.79 10.98 6.53
C ASN A 62 18.09 11.76 7.65
N LEU A 63 18.09 13.09 7.59
CA LEU A 63 17.43 13.95 8.57
C LEU A 63 15.90 13.84 8.50
N TYR A 64 15.29 13.81 7.30
CA TYR A 64 13.85 13.61 7.15
C TYR A 64 13.38 12.22 7.60
N GLU A 65 14.19 11.19 7.42
CA GLU A 65 13.88 9.82 7.87
C GLU A 65 13.76 9.71 9.40
N THR A 66 14.33 10.65 10.16
CA THR A 66 14.16 10.72 11.61
C THR A 66 12.78 11.17 12.05
N GLU A 67 12.03 11.81 11.15
CA GLU A 67 10.72 12.44 11.39
C GLU A 67 10.75 13.58 12.44
N PHE A 68 11.92 14.01 12.92
CA PHE A 68 12.02 15.10 13.89
C PHE A 68 11.78 16.48 13.28
N PHE A 69 11.88 16.61 11.96
CA PHE A 69 11.88 17.90 11.29
C PHE A 69 10.73 18.02 10.29
N GLU A 70 10.00 19.15 10.39
CA GLU A 70 8.98 19.55 9.42
C GLU A 70 9.62 20.11 8.15
N LYS A 71 10.65 20.97 8.36
CA LYS A 71 11.40 21.59 7.25
C LYS A 71 12.88 21.54 7.54
N ILE A 72 13.64 21.27 6.48
CA ILE A 72 15.10 21.25 6.50
C ILE A 72 15.58 22.00 5.27
N ASN A 73 16.49 22.94 5.48
CA ASN A 73 17.20 23.63 4.40
C ASN A 73 18.70 23.48 4.65
N ILE A 74 19.44 22.98 3.66
CA ILE A 74 20.88 22.76 3.74
C ILE A 74 21.54 23.50 2.58
N GLY A 75 22.57 24.28 2.88
CA GLY A 75 23.38 24.97 1.89
C GLY A 75 24.83 25.08 2.33
N VAL A 76 25.73 25.24 1.38
CA VAL A 76 27.15 25.54 1.66
C VAL A 76 27.44 26.97 1.22
N LYS A 77 28.11 27.72 2.09
CA LYS A 77 28.56 29.09 1.80
C LYS A 77 29.90 29.35 2.51
N ASN A 78 30.91 29.75 1.77
CA ASN A 78 32.25 30.05 2.32
C ASN A 78 32.83 28.88 3.16
N ASN A 79 32.74 27.65 2.68
CA ASN A 79 33.19 26.44 3.38
C ASN A 79 32.44 26.14 4.71
N ILE A 80 31.30 26.77 4.92
CA ILE A 80 30.43 26.54 6.07
C ILE A 80 29.17 25.82 5.58
N LEU A 81 28.87 24.65 6.19
CA LEU A 81 27.60 23.95 5.99
C LEU A 81 26.55 24.58 6.91
N ILE A 82 25.56 25.24 6.32
CA ILE A 82 24.46 25.90 7.04
C ILE A 82 23.24 24.99 6.97
N ILE A 83 22.73 24.59 8.13
CA ILE A 83 21.56 23.74 8.26
C ILE A 83 20.49 24.49 9.05
N LYS A 84 19.39 24.80 8.38
CA LYS A 84 18.22 25.43 9.02
C LYS A 84 17.12 24.40 9.14
N VAL A 85 16.63 24.19 10.36
CA VAL A 85 15.58 23.21 10.67
C VAL A 85 14.37 23.85 11.32
N LEU A 86 13.21 23.26 11.09
CA LEU A 86 12.00 23.48 11.86
C LEU A 86 11.58 22.12 12.42
N GLU A 87 11.53 22.01 13.74
CA GLU A 87 11.20 20.75 14.41
C GLU A 87 9.69 20.46 14.34
N ASN A 88 9.34 19.21 14.03
CA ASN A 88 7.98 18.71 14.17
C ASN A 88 7.50 18.87 15.63
N PRO A 89 6.23 19.22 15.88
CA PRO A 89 5.66 19.12 17.21
C PRO A 89 5.72 17.69 17.75
N ILE A 90 5.65 17.55 19.06
CA ILE A 90 5.50 16.23 19.71
C ILE A 90 4.02 15.95 19.98
N VAL A 91 3.59 14.74 19.71
CA VAL A 91 2.26 14.28 20.09
C VAL A 91 2.20 14.16 21.62
N GLN A 92 1.43 15.04 22.27
CA GLN A 92 1.23 15.04 23.70
C GLN A 92 0.17 14.01 24.10
N SER A 93 -0.96 13.98 23.39
CA SER A 93 -2.04 13.03 23.63
C SER A 93 -2.72 12.58 22.34
N ILE A 94 -3.26 11.34 22.36
CA ILE A 94 -4.11 10.82 21.29
C ILE A 94 -5.41 10.31 21.89
N GLU A 95 -6.52 10.94 21.52
CA GLU A 95 -7.85 10.57 21.91
C GLU A 95 -8.63 9.94 20.74
N ILE A 96 -9.32 8.82 21.00
CA ILE A 96 -10.30 8.23 20.07
C ILE A 96 -11.66 8.27 20.74
N THR A 97 -12.63 8.93 20.12
CA THR A 97 -14.00 9.05 20.62
C THR A 97 -15.01 8.41 19.67
N GLY A 98 -16.25 8.16 20.15
CA GLY A 98 -17.33 7.57 19.37
C GLY A 98 -17.37 6.04 19.32
N VAL A 99 -16.40 5.34 19.95
CA VAL A 99 -16.32 3.89 19.97
C VAL A 99 -16.53 3.37 21.40
N LYS A 100 -17.69 2.76 21.68
CA LYS A 100 -18.02 2.22 23.01
C LYS A 100 -17.44 0.82 23.27
N ASN A 101 -17.22 0.02 22.24
CA ASN A 101 -16.70 -1.34 22.37
C ASN A 101 -15.20 -1.29 22.68
N LYS A 102 -14.81 -1.75 23.88
CA LYS A 102 -13.42 -1.71 24.35
C LYS A 102 -12.45 -2.47 23.44
N THR A 103 -12.81 -3.67 22.97
CA THR A 103 -11.97 -4.48 22.09
C THR A 103 -11.72 -3.79 20.75
N VAL A 104 -12.75 -3.14 20.18
CA VAL A 104 -12.58 -2.37 18.95
C VAL A 104 -11.73 -1.14 19.21
N LEU A 105 -11.95 -0.43 20.33
CA LEU A 105 -11.16 0.76 20.70
C LEU A 105 -9.68 0.42 20.88
N GLU A 106 -9.34 -0.66 21.58
CA GLU A 106 -7.97 -1.15 21.75
C GLU A 106 -7.34 -1.50 20.38
N LEU A 107 -8.08 -2.23 19.55
CA LEU A 107 -7.63 -2.57 18.20
C LEU A 107 -7.33 -1.32 17.36
N LEU A 108 -8.13 -0.25 17.48
CA LEU A 108 -7.87 1.01 16.80
C LEU A 108 -6.60 1.67 17.33
N ARG A 109 -6.44 1.78 18.66
CA ARG A 109 -5.27 2.38 19.31
C ARG A 109 -3.96 1.68 18.95
N ASP A 110 -3.95 0.36 18.98
CA ASP A 110 -2.76 -0.45 18.67
C ASP A 110 -2.30 -0.26 17.21
N ASN A 111 -3.24 0.03 16.34
CA ASN A 111 -2.98 0.18 14.91
C ASN A 111 -2.65 1.62 14.46
N LEU A 112 -2.65 2.61 15.35
CA LEU A 112 -2.19 3.95 15.02
C LEU A 112 -0.70 3.95 14.67
N SER A 113 -0.31 4.69 13.63
CA SER A 113 1.08 4.96 13.27
C SER A 113 1.68 6.07 14.14
N LEU A 114 0.86 7.07 14.48
CA LEU A 114 1.22 8.09 15.47
C LEU A 114 1.11 7.53 16.87
N LYS A 115 2.09 7.87 17.71
CA LYS A 115 2.11 7.50 19.13
C LYS A 115 2.41 8.74 19.97
N GLU A 116 1.94 8.75 21.21
CA GLU A 116 2.29 9.79 22.17
C GLU A 116 3.82 9.82 22.39
N LYS A 117 4.35 11.01 22.64
CA LYS A 117 5.77 11.33 22.80
C LYS A 117 6.62 11.18 21.53
N ASN A 118 6.03 10.83 20.39
CA ASN A 118 6.72 10.80 19.10
C ASN A 118 6.49 12.08 18.31
N PRO A 119 7.34 12.39 17.33
CA PRO A 119 7.12 13.51 16.42
C PRO A 119 5.80 13.40 15.68
N PHE A 120 5.11 14.53 15.55
CA PHE A 120 3.88 14.61 14.77
C PHE A 120 4.22 14.77 13.28
N VAL A 121 3.75 13.84 12.47
CA VAL A 121 3.87 13.88 11.01
C VAL A 121 2.47 13.90 10.41
N GLU A 122 2.07 15.03 9.82
CA GLU A 122 0.71 15.24 9.30
C GLU A 122 0.24 14.13 8.35
N ASN A 123 1.12 13.69 7.46
CA ASN A 123 0.80 12.59 6.53
C ASN A 123 0.44 11.26 7.23
N LYS A 124 0.88 11.05 8.48
CA LYS A 124 0.51 9.87 9.27
C LYS A 124 -0.93 9.93 9.75
N VAL A 125 -1.47 11.11 10.04
CA VAL A 125 -2.89 11.28 10.42
C VAL A 125 -3.78 10.71 9.33
N ARG A 126 -3.56 11.12 8.08
CA ARG A 126 -4.35 10.63 6.93
C ARG A 126 -4.21 9.13 6.70
N ARG A 127 -3.00 8.59 6.90
CA ARG A 127 -2.78 7.14 6.83
C ARG A 127 -3.51 6.40 7.95
N ASP A 128 -3.50 6.95 9.15
CA ASP A 128 -4.21 6.39 10.30
C ASP A 128 -5.72 6.42 10.07
N GLU A 129 -6.31 7.51 9.58
CA GLU A 129 -7.73 7.58 9.23
C GLU A 129 -8.13 6.45 8.25
N ILE A 130 -7.35 6.24 7.19
CA ILE A 130 -7.60 5.17 6.21
C ILE A 130 -7.51 3.79 6.88
N LYS A 131 -6.49 3.57 7.71
CA LYS A 131 -6.26 2.32 8.42
C LYS A 131 -7.37 2.02 9.43
N LEU A 132 -7.74 3.01 10.24
CA LEU A 132 -8.83 2.91 11.20
C LEU A 132 -10.17 2.62 10.50
N LYS A 133 -10.46 3.31 9.39
CA LYS A 133 -11.66 3.07 8.58
C LYS A 133 -11.72 1.64 8.04
N ASN A 134 -10.59 1.09 7.59
CA ASN A 134 -10.53 -0.31 7.15
C ASN A 134 -10.77 -1.30 8.30
N ILE A 135 -10.21 -1.04 9.49
CA ILE A 135 -10.45 -1.84 10.69
C ILE A 135 -11.94 -1.83 11.06
N LEU A 136 -12.57 -0.67 11.03
CA LEU A 136 -14.00 -0.53 11.32
C LEU A 136 -14.86 -1.29 10.32
N LYS A 137 -14.54 -1.21 9.02
CA LYS A 137 -15.24 -1.97 7.97
C LYS A 137 -15.18 -3.48 8.20
N ILE A 138 -14.01 -4.04 8.52
CA ILE A 138 -13.83 -5.47 8.81
C ILE A 138 -14.64 -5.89 10.05
N ASN A 139 -14.89 -4.96 11.00
CA ASN A 139 -15.73 -5.19 12.17
C ASN A 139 -17.22 -4.90 11.92
N GLY A 140 -17.61 -4.62 10.67
CA GLY A 140 -18.99 -4.44 10.23
C GLY A 140 -19.44 -2.99 10.08
N TYR A 141 -18.66 -2.01 10.53
CA TYR A 141 -19.01 -0.58 10.44
C TYR A 141 -18.60 -0.01 9.10
N TYR A 142 -19.24 -0.43 8.02
CA TYR A 142 -18.86 -0.11 6.65
C TYR A 142 -19.00 1.38 6.33
N PHE A 143 -19.99 2.05 6.89
CA PHE A 143 -20.29 3.46 6.65
C PHE A 143 -19.75 4.40 7.74
N SER A 144 -18.84 3.90 8.60
CA SER A 144 -18.21 4.74 9.60
C SER A 144 -17.49 5.93 8.99
N GLU A 145 -17.62 7.08 9.66
CA GLU A 145 -16.86 8.30 9.32
C GLU A 145 -15.84 8.59 10.41
N ILE A 146 -14.71 9.14 10.02
CA ILE A 146 -13.62 9.51 10.92
C ILE A 146 -13.20 10.93 10.56
N LYS A 147 -13.14 11.78 11.58
CA LYS A 147 -12.62 13.15 11.49
C LYS A 147 -11.49 13.31 12.48
N SER A 148 -10.31 13.70 12.01
CA SER A 148 -9.20 14.07 12.88
C SER A 148 -9.21 15.55 13.20
N LYS A 149 -8.85 15.89 14.44
CA LYS A 149 -8.65 17.26 14.90
C LYS A 149 -7.29 17.35 15.56
N VAL A 150 -6.49 18.32 15.12
CA VAL A 150 -5.18 18.62 15.70
C VAL A 150 -5.29 19.95 16.43
N LYS A 151 -4.90 19.96 17.70
CA LYS A 151 -4.81 21.16 18.52
C LYS A 151 -3.35 21.42 18.85
N ASN A 152 -2.85 22.57 18.41
CA ASN A 152 -1.50 23.02 18.74
C ASN A 152 -1.45 23.59 20.17
N ASN A 153 -0.43 23.23 20.92
CA ASN A 153 -0.15 23.70 22.26
C ASN A 153 1.10 24.60 22.31
N VAL A 154 1.27 25.34 23.41
CA VAL A 154 2.30 26.40 23.53
C VAL A 154 3.73 25.87 23.40
N ASN A 155 4.01 24.63 23.86
CA ASN A 155 5.38 24.08 23.95
C ASN A 155 5.78 23.23 22.71
N ASN A 156 5.34 23.63 21.51
CA ASN A 156 5.55 22.85 20.30
C ASN A 156 5.12 21.39 20.47
N THR A 157 3.96 21.17 21.09
CA THR A 157 3.28 19.90 21.22
C THR A 157 1.88 19.98 20.62
N ILE A 158 1.28 18.84 20.32
CA ILE A 158 -0.09 18.74 19.80
C ILE A 158 -0.90 17.72 20.57
N ASP A 159 -2.21 17.97 20.65
CA ASP A 159 -3.20 16.96 20.99
C ASP A 159 -3.94 16.55 19.72
N LEU A 160 -4.01 15.25 19.48
CA LEU A 160 -4.66 14.65 18.33
C LEU A 160 -5.93 13.93 18.77
N LYS A 161 -7.05 14.24 18.13
CA LYS A 161 -8.33 13.59 18.40
C LYS A 161 -8.88 12.99 17.13
N TYR A 162 -9.22 11.68 17.17
CA TYR A 162 -10.00 10.99 16.15
C TYR A 162 -11.46 10.88 16.63
N GLU A 163 -12.35 11.63 15.99
CA GLU A 163 -13.79 11.56 16.23
C GLU A 163 -14.40 10.56 15.23
N ILE A 164 -15.00 9.49 15.77
CA ILE A 164 -15.53 8.39 14.98
C ILE A 164 -17.04 8.34 15.10
N GLU A 165 -17.72 8.43 13.96
CA GLU A 165 -19.14 8.13 13.83
C GLU A 165 -19.25 6.71 13.27
N LEU A 166 -19.57 5.73 14.14
CA LEU A 166 -19.59 4.31 13.73
C LEU A 166 -20.71 3.99 12.74
N GLY A 167 -21.86 4.62 12.87
CA GLY A 167 -23.06 4.17 12.20
C GLY A 167 -23.48 2.76 12.64
N GLU A 168 -24.40 2.17 11.91
CA GLU A 168 -24.85 0.80 12.14
C GLU A 168 -24.03 -0.22 11.35
N LYS A 169 -24.05 -1.48 11.80
CA LYS A 169 -23.33 -2.56 11.10
C LYS A 169 -24.05 -2.95 9.82
N ALA A 170 -23.28 -3.09 8.74
CA ALA A 170 -23.78 -3.51 7.43
C ALA A 170 -23.68 -5.03 7.26
N TYR A 171 -24.81 -5.72 7.12
CA TYR A 171 -24.90 -7.17 7.00
C TYR A 171 -25.18 -7.60 5.55
N ILE A 172 -24.57 -8.68 5.09
CA ILE A 172 -24.94 -9.37 3.86
C ILE A 172 -26.12 -10.28 4.17
N SER A 173 -27.33 -9.90 3.75
CA SER A 173 -28.55 -10.69 3.97
C SER A 173 -28.70 -11.78 2.92
N SER A 174 -28.31 -11.53 1.68
CA SER A 174 -28.39 -12.50 0.60
C SER A 174 -27.19 -12.38 -0.36
N ILE A 175 -26.83 -13.51 -0.96
CA ILE A 175 -25.79 -13.59 -2.01
C ILE A 175 -26.43 -14.22 -3.24
N LYS A 176 -26.43 -13.47 -4.34
CA LYS A 176 -26.99 -13.90 -5.62
C LYS A 176 -25.90 -14.01 -6.69
N PHE A 177 -26.10 -14.97 -7.59
CA PHE A 177 -25.27 -15.15 -8.79
C PHE A 177 -26.18 -15.02 -10.02
N ILE A 178 -25.88 -14.08 -10.89
CA ILE A 178 -26.68 -13.79 -12.10
C ILE A 178 -25.80 -13.90 -13.36
N GLY A 179 -26.44 -13.84 -14.53
CA GLY A 179 -25.75 -13.89 -15.83
C GLY A 179 -25.53 -15.33 -16.34
N ASP A 180 -24.63 -15.48 -17.30
CA ASP A 180 -24.30 -16.77 -17.91
C ASP A 180 -23.29 -17.56 -17.05
N LYS A 181 -23.77 -18.11 -15.96
CA LYS A 181 -22.91 -18.68 -14.89
C LYS A 181 -22.51 -20.13 -15.08
N LYS A 182 -23.19 -20.93 -15.93
CA LYS A 182 -22.88 -22.35 -16.24
C LYS A 182 -22.71 -23.29 -15.03
N ILE A 183 -22.57 -22.78 -13.81
CA ILE A 183 -22.32 -23.50 -12.57
C ILE A 183 -23.42 -23.19 -11.56
N LYS A 184 -23.86 -24.20 -10.81
CA LYS A 184 -24.95 -24.08 -9.82
C LYS A 184 -24.52 -23.17 -8.66
N ASP A 185 -25.44 -22.31 -8.18
CA ASP A 185 -25.24 -21.33 -7.10
C ASP A 185 -24.69 -21.95 -5.83
N ARG A 186 -25.21 -23.15 -5.44
CA ARG A 186 -24.71 -23.88 -4.27
C ARG A 186 -23.20 -24.13 -4.35
N LYS A 187 -22.68 -24.43 -5.56
CA LYS A 187 -21.25 -24.65 -5.75
C LYS A 187 -20.48 -23.34 -5.68
N LEU A 188 -21.01 -22.27 -6.27
CA LEU A 188 -20.40 -20.93 -6.25
C LEU A 188 -20.35 -20.38 -4.83
N LYS A 189 -21.41 -20.56 -4.02
CA LYS A 189 -21.44 -20.20 -2.59
C LYS A 189 -20.33 -20.88 -1.77
N ASN A 190 -19.92 -22.08 -2.13
CA ASN A 190 -18.85 -22.80 -1.44
C ASN A 190 -17.44 -22.34 -1.86
N ILE A 191 -17.31 -21.53 -2.94
CA ILE A 191 -16.03 -21.02 -3.42
C ILE A 191 -15.68 -19.68 -2.77
N ILE A 192 -16.68 -18.86 -2.46
CA ILE A 192 -16.51 -17.53 -1.88
C ILE A 192 -16.29 -17.60 -0.37
N VAL A 193 -15.70 -16.53 0.16
CA VAL A 193 -15.46 -16.35 1.62
C VAL A 193 -16.62 -15.61 2.29
N SER A 194 -17.26 -14.68 1.57
CA SER A 194 -18.44 -13.95 2.09
C SER A 194 -19.57 -14.89 2.42
N GLU A 195 -20.29 -14.59 3.50
CA GLU A 195 -21.39 -15.40 4.00
C GLU A 195 -22.64 -14.56 4.21
N GLU A 196 -23.81 -15.18 4.01
CA GLU A 196 -25.09 -14.58 4.40
C GLU A 196 -25.22 -14.50 5.92
N SER A 197 -25.77 -13.41 6.42
CA SER A 197 -26.08 -13.22 7.84
C SER A 197 -27.25 -14.14 8.21
N LYS A 198 -27.02 -15.02 9.18
CA LYS A 198 -28.03 -15.94 9.72
C LYS A 198 -28.01 -15.85 11.25
N PHE A 199 -29.16 -16.05 11.91
CA PHE A 199 -29.29 -15.86 13.37
C PHE A 199 -28.35 -16.76 14.18
N TRP A 200 -27.97 -17.94 13.65
CA TRP A 200 -27.01 -18.86 14.30
C TRP A 200 -25.53 -18.55 14.00
N LYS A 201 -25.25 -17.63 13.07
CA LYS A 201 -23.86 -17.21 12.72
C LYS A 201 -23.44 -15.92 13.43
N PHE A 202 -23.68 -15.81 14.73
CA PHE A 202 -23.42 -14.58 15.47
C PHE A 202 -21.93 -14.23 15.64
N ILE A 203 -21.03 -15.21 15.61
CA ILE A 203 -19.58 -15.00 15.77
C ILE A 203 -18.88 -14.62 14.45
N SER A 204 -19.41 -15.08 13.30
CA SER A 204 -18.75 -14.89 12.01
C SER A 204 -18.70 -13.41 11.58
N LYS A 205 -17.51 -12.89 11.32
CA LYS A 205 -17.34 -11.57 10.69
C LYS A 205 -17.54 -11.59 9.17
N LYS A 206 -17.60 -12.76 8.54
CA LYS A 206 -17.78 -12.94 7.09
C LYS A 206 -19.14 -12.51 6.57
N LYS A 207 -20.09 -12.27 7.48
CA LYS A 207 -21.44 -11.76 7.21
C LYS A 207 -21.54 -10.24 7.05
N PHE A 208 -20.49 -9.49 7.34
CA PHE A 208 -20.48 -8.04 7.16
C PHE A 208 -20.06 -7.67 5.74
N VAL A 209 -20.50 -6.50 5.28
CA VAL A 209 -20.01 -5.95 3.99
C VAL A 209 -18.55 -5.56 4.14
N ASP A 210 -17.68 -6.11 3.28
CA ASP A 210 -16.24 -5.85 3.23
C ASP A 210 -15.76 -5.89 1.78
N SER A 211 -15.39 -4.73 1.25
CA SER A 211 -14.97 -4.60 -0.15
C SER A 211 -13.74 -5.43 -0.50
N ASN A 212 -12.80 -5.61 0.43
CA ASN A 212 -11.59 -6.40 0.17
C ASN A 212 -11.92 -7.89 0.06
N ARG A 213 -12.82 -8.37 0.95
CA ARG A 213 -13.30 -9.75 0.90
C ARG A 213 -14.13 -10.01 -0.35
N ILE A 214 -14.99 -9.07 -0.75
CA ILE A 214 -15.77 -9.17 -1.99
C ILE A 214 -14.86 -9.24 -3.23
N LYS A 215 -13.77 -8.46 -3.28
CA LYS A 215 -12.76 -8.56 -4.35
C LYS A 215 -12.02 -9.91 -4.33
N LEU A 216 -11.77 -10.45 -3.13
CA LEU A 216 -11.20 -11.80 -3.00
C LEU A 216 -12.18 -12.84 -3.55
N ASP A 217 -13.47 -12.73 -3.25
CA ASP A 217 -14.50 -13.62 -3.75
C ASP A 217 -14.58 -13.60 -5.28
N GLU A 218 -14.51 -12.42 -5.92
CA GLU A 218 -14.40 -12.32 -7.38
C GLU A 218 -13.18 -13.08 -7.93
N LYS A 219 -12.03 -12.93 -7.27
CA LYS A 219 -10.78 -13.61 -7.66
C LYS A 219 -10.92 -15.13 -7.51
N LEU A 220 -11.52 -15.59 -6.42
CA LEU A 220 -11.76 -17.02 -6.18
C LEU A 220 -12.70 -17.61 -7.23
N LEU A 221 -13.80 -16.91 -7.53
CA LEU A 221 -14.73 -17.32 -8.59
C LEU A 221 -14.01 -17.36 -9.95
N LYS A 222 -13.31 -16.31 -10.35
CA LYS A 222 -12.54 -16.27 -11.61
C LYS A 222 -11.57 -17.45 -11.70
N ASN A 223 -10.81 -17.73 -10.65
CA ASN A 223 -9.85 -18.84 -10.62
C ASN A 223 -10.57 -20.19 -10.72
N TYR A 224 -11.69 -20.35 -10.02
CA TYR A 224 -12.48 -21.57 -10.09
C TYR A 224 -13.00 -21.83 -11.52
N TYR A 225 -13.58 -20.81 -12.17
CA TYR A 225 -14.05 -20.94 -13.57
C TYR A 225 -12.90 -21.25 -14.51
N LYS A 226 -11.77 -20.56 -14.41
CA LYS A 226 -10.59 -20.85 -15.24
C LYS A 226 -10.07 -22.28 -15.05
N ASN A 227 -10.11 -22.81 -13.83
CA ASN A 227 -9.73 -24.20 -13.57
C ASN A 227 -10.74 -25.25 -14.09
N ASN A 228 -11.93 -24.81 -14.47
CA ASN A 228 -12.98 -25.63 -15.09
C ASN A 228 -13.14 -25.38 -16.61
N GLY A 229 -12.19 -24.73 -17.24
CA GLY A 229 -12.13 -24.53 -18.68
C GLY A 229 -12.60 -23.17 -19.19
N TYR A 230 -13.17 -22.33 -18.36
CA TYR A 230 -13.71 -21.04 -18.76
C TYR A 230 -12.63 -19.93 -18.70
N TYR A 231 -11.72 -19.93 -19.66
CA TYR A 231 -10.56 -19.02 -19.67
C TYR A 231 -10.94 -17.54 -19.66
N ASN A 232 -11.94 -17.15 -20.48
CA ASN A 232 -12.36 -15.76 -20.68
C ASN A 232 -13.45 -15.31 -19.69
N VAL A 233 -13.65 -16.04 -18.59
CA VAL A 233 -14.66 -15.69 -17.59
C VAL A 233 -14.50 -14.27 -17.08
N LYS A 234 -15.62 -13.56 -17.03
CA LYS A 234 -15.74 -12.23 -16.39
C LYS A 234 -16.63 -12.36 -15.16
N VAL A 235 -16.17 -11.84 -14.05
CA VAL A 235 -16.93 -11.80 -12.79
C VAL A 235 -16.84 -10.39 -12.25
N TYR A 236 -18.00 -9.80 -11.98
CA TYR A 236 -18.15 -8.49 -11.35
C TYR A 236 -19.03 -8.65 -10.11
N SER A 237 -18.76 -7.89 -9.07
CA SER A 237 -19.63 -7.82 -7.91
C SER A 237 -20.27 -6.45 -7.78
N SER A 238 -21.45 -6.42 -7.21
CA SER A 238 -22.12 -5.23 -6.73
C SER A 238 -22.85 -5.56 -5.43
N PHE A 239 -23.11 -4.55 -4.62
CA PHE A 239 -23.97 -4.70 -3.47
C PHE A 239 -24.91 -3.50 -3.37
N ALA A 240 -26.15 -3.74 -2.94
CA ALA A 240 -27.15 -2.73 -2.76
C ALA A 240 -27.74 -2.85 -1.34
N GLN A 241 -27.97 -1.70 -0.70
CA GLN A 241 -28.68 -1.64 0.55
C GLN A 241 -30.16 -1.97 0.32
N LEU A 242 -30.73 -2.84 1.14
CA LEU A 242 -32.14 -3.08 1.14
C LEU A 242 -32.86 -1.92 1.83
N ILE A 243 -34.02 -1.52 1.31
CA ILE A 243 -34.80 -0.37 1.82
C ILE A 243 -35.06 -0.56 3.31
N ASP A 244 -34.85 0.52 4.08
CA ASP A 244 -35.08 0.62 5.53
C ASP A 244 -34.34 -0.41 6.40
N SER A 245 -33.19 -0.91 5.95
CA SER A 245 -32.41 -1.86 6.74
C SER A 245 -30.91 -1.69 6.56
N ASN A 246 -30.14 -2.17 7.54
CA ASN A 246 -28.68 -2.31 7.41
C ASN A 246 -28.26 -3.61 6.70
N ASN A 247 -29.20 -4.20 5.99
CA ASN A 247 -29.00 -5.40 5.21
C ASN A 247 -28.65 -5.05 3.77
N PHE A 248 -27.74 -5.81 3.21
CA PHE A 248 -27.24 -5.65 1.85
C PHE A 248 -27.40 -6.94 1.08
N GLU A 249 -27.75 -6.82 -0.17
CA GLU A 249 -27.69 -7.89 -1.14
C GLU A 249 -26.37 -7.81 -1.89
N LEU A 250 -25.61 -8.90 -1.87
CA LEU A 250 -24.38 -9.05 -2.64
C LEU A 250 -24.68 -9.84 -3.92
N VAL A 251 -24.39 -9.24 -5.06
CA VAL A 251 -24.66 -9.84 -6.37
C VAL A 251 -23.37 -10.05 -7.14
N PHE A 252 -23.11 -11.26 -7.59
CA PHE A 252 -22.05 -11.58 -8.53
C PHE A 252 -22.65 -11.78 -9.92
N ASN A 253 -22.30 -10.88 -10.86
CA ASN A 253 -22.66 -11.01 -12.26
C ASN A 253 -21.54 -11.75 -12.99
N ILE A 254 -21.85 -12.92 -13.53
CA ILE A 254 -20.89 -13.85 -14.12
C ILE A 254 -21.20 -14.01 -15.61
N ASN A 255 -20.17 -13.81 -16.44
CA ASN A 255 -20.19 -14.23 -17.83
C ASN A 255 -19.09 -15.29 -17.98
N ALA A 256 -19.48 -16.55 -17.98
CA ALA A 256 -18.55 -17.68 -18.07
C ALA A 256 -17.88 -17.76 -19.44
N GLY A 257 -18.60 -17.38 -20.51
CA GLY A 257 -18.16 -17.55 -21.87
C GLY A 257 -18.08 -19.02 -22.29
N GLU A 258 -17.24 -19.30 -23.29
CA GLU A 258 -17.04 -20.64 -23.83
C GLU A 258 -16.04 -21.45 -23.03
N LYS A 259 -16.13 -22.76 -23.16
CA LYS A 259 -15.20 -23.69 -22.51
C LYS A 259 -14.05 -24.03 -23.43
N PHE A 260 -12.83 -23.79 -22.98
CA PHE A 260 -11.59 -24.04 -23.70
C PHE A 260 -10.95 -25.36 -23.29
N LYS A 261 -10.23 -25.94 -24.22
CA LYS A 261 -9.40 -27.14 -24.02
C LYS A 261 -7.97 -26.85 -24.46
N PHE A 262 -7.01 -27.54 -23.89
CA PHE A 262 -5.65 -27.52 -24.41
C PHE A 262 -5.61 -28.19 -25.80
N ASN A 263 -5.07 -27.48 -26.78
CA ASN A 263 -4.83 -28.03 -28.13
C ASN A 263 -3.34 -28.34 -28.28
N ASN A 264 -2.55 -27.38 -28.72
CA ASN A 264 -1.11 -27.53 -28.85
C ASN A 264 -0.43 -26.79 -27.69
N ILE A 265 0.43 -27.48 -26.98
CA ILE A 265 1.28 -26.93 -25.92
C ILE A 265 2.71 -27.07 -26.43
N THR A 266 3.44 -25.96 -26.49
CA THR A 266 4.83 -25.91 -26.94
C THR A 266 5.72 -25.39 -25.82
N LEU A 267 6.89 -26.00 -25.67
CA LEU A 267 7.95 -25.51 -24.81
C LEU A 267 9.11 -25.07 -25.72
N ASP A 268 9.44 -23.81 -25.67
CA ASP A 268 10.60 -23.26 -26.36
C ASP A 268 11.83 -23.39 -25.43
N VAL A 269 12.74 -24.29 -25.82
CA VAL A 269 13.96 -24.56 -25.06
C VAL A 269 15.12 -23.87 -25.79
N PRO A 270 15.84 -22.92 -25.14
CA PRO A 270 17.00 -22.28 -25.72
C PRO A 270 18.05 -23.31 -26.15
N LYS A 271 18.76 -23.06 -27.24
CA LYS A 271 19.78 -23.97 -27.82
C LYS A 271 20.91 -24.36 -26.86
N SER A 272 21.10 -23.60 -25.79
CA SER A 272 22.09 -23.87 -24.73
C SER A 272 21.69 -25.02 -23.79
N TYR A 273 20.44 -25.51 -23.85
CA TYR A 273 19.95 -26.58 -23.01
C TYR A 273 19.61 -27.83 -23.85
N SER A 274 19.94 -29.00 -23.33
CA SER A 274 19.52 -30.28 -23.97
C SER A 274 18.02 -30.50 -23.74
N LYS A 275 17.30 -30.86 -24.81
CA LYS A 275 15.88 -31.20 -24.75
C LYS A 275 15.59 -32.41 -23.86
N GLU A 276 16.54 -33.31 -23.70
CA GLU A 276 16.43 -34.52 -22.86
C GLU A 276 16.16 -34.18 -21.40
N ASN A 277 16.70 -33.06 -20.92
CA ASN A 277 16.47 -32.57 -19.55
C ASN A 277 15.00 -32.16 -19.28
N PHE A 278 14.17 -32.06 -20.30
CA PHE A 278 12.78 -31.64 -20.24
C PHE A 278 11.79 -32.75 -20.64
N GLU A 279 12.22 -33.99 -20.77
CA GLU A 279 11.36 -35.08 -21.20
C GLU A 279 10.11 -35.28 -20.33
N GLU A 280 10.22 -35.16 -19.02
CA GLU A 280 9.06 -35.25 -18.10
C GLU A 280 8.05 -34.12 -18.33
N ILE A 281 8.53 -32.93 -18.64
CA ILE A 281 7.68 -31.77 -18.98
C ILE A 281 6.94 -32.06 -20.28
N PHE A 282 7.63 -32.54 -21.33
CA PHE A 282 6.99 -32.91 -22.60
C PHE A 282 5.92 -33.98 -22.42
N LYS A 283 6.22 -35.08 -21.68
CA LYS A 283 5.26 -36.13 -21.34
C LYS A 283 4.04 -35.59 -20.58
N THR A 284 4.24 -34.62 -19.71
CA THR A 284 3.15 -33.97 -18.95
C THR A 284 2.30 -33.06 -19.85
N MET A 285 2.93 -32.32 -20.76
CA MET A 285 2.24 -31.48 -21.75
C MET A 285 1.36 -32.32 -22.69
N ASP A 286 1.87 -33.42 -23.19
CA ASP A 286 1.12 -34.36 -24.07
C ASP A 286 -0.12 -34.94 -23.36
N LYS A 287 -0.02 -35.25 -22.08
CA LYS A 287 -1.16 -35.71 -21.26
C LYS A 287 -2.24 -34.64 -21.09
N LEU A 288 -1.94 -33.35 -21.31
CA LEU A 288 -2.92 -32.29 -21.23
C LEU A 288 -3.70 -32.03 -22.51
N LYS A 289 -3.22 -32.48 -23.66
CA LYS A 289 -3.89 -32.31 -24.97
C LYS A 289 -5.34 -32.82 -24.90
N GLY A 290 -6.28 -32.04 -25.34
CA GLY A 290 -7.73 -32.32 -25.32
C GLY A 290 -8.41 -32.16 -23.96
N LYS A 291 -7.67 -32.00 -22.85
CA LYS A 291 -8.28 -31.76 -21.54
C LYS A 291 -8.76 -30.32 -21.43
N SER A 292 -9.75 -30.07 -20.58
CA SER A 292 -10.23 -28.73 -20.29
C SER A 292 -9.11 -27.84 -19.74
N TYR A 293 -9.08 -26.59 -20.20
CA TYR A 293 -8.15 -25.56 -19.68
C TYR A 293 -8.21 -25.48 -18.15
N SER A 294 -7.05 -25.29 -17.51
CA SER A 294 -6.93 -25.10 -16.07
C SER A 294 -5.60 -24.42 -15.75
N ILE A 295 -5.66 -23.32 -15.02
CA ILE A 295 -4.45 -22.63 -14.53
C ILE A 295 -3.63 -23.58 -13.66
N ASN A 296 -4.26 -24.29 -12.74
CA ASN A 296 -3.57 -25.21 -11.83
C ASN A 296 -2.81 -26.34 -12.57
N ARG A 297 -3.25 -26.72 -13.78
CA ARG A 297 -2.52 -27.69 -14.60
C ARG A 297 -1.29 -27.08 -15.24
N ILE A 298 -1.35 -25.80 -15.62
CA ILE A 298 -0.18 -25.05 -16.13
C ILE A 298 0.84 -24.87 -15.01
N ASP A 299 0.41 -24.44 -13.84
CA ASP A 299 1.29 -24.20 -12.67
C ASP A 299 2.02 -25.48 -12.25
N LYS A 300 1.43 -26.66 -12.49
CA LYS A 300 2.07 -27.97 -12.22
C LYS A 300 3.17 -28.33 -13.22
N ILE A 301 3.17 -27.73 -14.40
CA ILE A 301 4.24 -27.92 -15.39
C ILE A 301 5.41 -27.02 -15.09
N LEU A 302 5.12 -25.83 -14.51
CA LEU A 302 6.12 -24.78 -14.24
C LEU A 302 6.84 -24.97 -12.90
N LYS A 303 6.41 -25.89 -12.07
CA LYS A 303 7.03 -26.29 -10.78
C LYS A 303 7.83 -27.58 -10.90
#